data_7ef47f1bae3a814c0f604bde3f895957
#
_entry.id   7ef47f1bae3a814c0f604bde3f895957
#
_cell.length_a   1.000
_cell.length_b   1.000
_cell.length_c   1.000
_cell.angle_alpha   90.00
_cell.angle_beta   90.00
_cell.angle_gamma   90.00
#
_symmetry.space_group_name_H-M   'P 1'
#
loop_
_entity.id
_entity.type
_entity.pdbx_description
1 polymer ?
#
loop_
_entity_poly.entity_id
_entity_poly.type
_entity_poly.pdbx_seq_one_letter_code
_entity_poly.pdbx_strand_id
1 'polypeptide(L)'
;MNKKQKLMLKRIIIASLLLIALQFVPITGVLQLICFLAIYGIIGYDILWKSWKGIRNKQVFDENFLMAVATIGAFALAIYEQSGDYNEAIAVMLFYQIGELFQSYAVGKSRRNITALMDIRPDYANIEVDGQLTKVDPYDVAVGDIIVVQPGEKVPLDGIVLDGKASLDTSALTGESI
;
A
#
# COMPACT_ATOMS: atom_id res chain seq x y z
N MET A 1 2.49 -4.92 6.41
CA MET A 1 2.73 -3.46 6.31
C MET A 1 4.13 -3.18 5.84
N ASN A 2 4.25 -2.33 4.84
CA ASN A 2 5.52 -1.84 4.28
C ASN A 2 6.20 -0.85 5.26
N LYS A 3 7.53 -0.61 5.11
CA LYS A 3 8.29 0.34 5.95
C LYS A 3 7.67 1.75 5.96
N LYS A 4 7.19 2.22 4.80
CA LYS A 4 6.50 3.51 4.65
C LYS A 4 5.17 3.56 5.43
N GLN A 5 4.35 2.50 5.36
CA GLN A 5 3.09 2.39 6.09
C GLN A 5 3.30 2.36 7.62
N LYS A 6 4.35 1.67 8.09
CA LYS A 6 4.72 1.66 9.52
C LYS A 6 5.12 3.06 10.01
N LEU A 7 5.85 3.82 9.19
CA LEU A 7 6.23 5.20 9.53
C LEU A 7 5.01 6.11 9.61
N MET A 8 4.10 6.01 8.62
CA MET A 8 2.84 6.76 8.59
C MET A 8 1.98 6.45 9.82
N LEU A 9 1.81 5.17 10.18
CA LEU A 9 1.09 4.76 11.38
C LEU A 9 1.71 5.36 12.65
N LYS A 10 3.04 5.33 12.79
CA LYS A 10 3.72 5.95 13.95
C LYS A 10 3.44 7.45 14.05
N ARG A 11 3.45 8.17 12.93
CA ARG A 11 3.16 9.61 12.89
C ARG A 11 1.71 9.90 13.28
N ILE A 12 0.76 9.12 12.78
CA ILE A 12 -0.66 9.21 13.16
C ILE A 12 -0.81 9.04 14.68
N ILE A 13 -0.23 7.97 15.24
CA ILE A 13 -0.31 7.69 16.69
C ILE A 13 0.30 8.85 17.50
N ILE A 14 1.50 9.30 17.14
CA ILE A 14 2.18 10.39 17.86
C ILE A 14 1.35 11.68 17.80
N ALA A 15 0.86 12.07 16.61
CA ALA A 15 0.07 13.27 16.44
C ALA A 15 -1.25 13.18 17.21
N SER A 16 -1.93 12.03 17.19
CA SER A 16 -3.16 11.81 17.96
C SER A 16 -2.94 11.91 19.48
N LEU A 17 -1.87 11.30 19.98
CA LEU A 17 -1.53 11.37 21.41
C LEU A 17 -1.19 12.81 21.85
N LEU A 18 -0.43 13.53 21.04
CA LEU A 18 -0.10 14.94 21.31
C LEU A 18 -1.33 15.82 21.25
N LEU A 19 -2.23 15.61 20.28
CA LEU A 19 -3.47 16.37 20.19
C LEU A 19 -4.36 16.14 21.42
N ILE A 20 -4.51 14.90 21.84
CA ILE A 20 -5.26 14.55 23.05
C ILE A 20 -4.60 15.18 24.30
N ALA A 21 -3.28 15.08 24.41
CA ALA A 21 -2.55 15.66 25.55
C ALA A 21 -2.75 17.16 25.66
N LEU A 22 -2.78 17.89 24.53
CA LEU A 22 -3.01 19.32 24.51
C LEU A 22 -4.40 19.74 25.02
N GLN A 23 -5.40 18.84 24.95
CA GLN A 23 -6.73 19.13 25.50
C GLN A 23 -6.75 19.26 27.04
N PHE A 24 -5.77 18.61 27.70
CA PHE A 24 -5.66 18.62 29.17
C PHE A 24 -4.74 19.73 29.70
N VAL A 25 -4.04 20.44 28.83
CA VAL A 25 -3.09 21.49 29.23
C VAL A 25 -3.70 22.86 28.86
N PRO A 26 -3.96 23.74 29.82
CA PRO A 26 -4.55 25.06 29.57
C PRO A 26 -3.50 26.03 28.97
N ILE A 27 -3.14 25.78 27.70
CA ILE A 27 -2.23 26.66 26.94
C ILE A 27 -3.08 27.59 26.10
N THR A 28 -2.75 28.89 26.10
CA THR A 28 -3.46 29.91 25.33
C THR A 28 -2.50 30.79 24.55
N GLY A 29 -3.03 31.49 23.55
CA GLY A 29 -2.29 32.48 22.78
C GLY A 29 -1.24 31.89 21.85
N VAL A 30 -0.11 32.55 21.70
CA VAL A 30 0.93 32.22 20.72
C VAL A 30 1.55 30.84 21.00
N LEU A 31 1.68 30.45 22.27
CA LEU A 31 2.25 29.16 22.64
C LEU A 31 1.33 28.00 22.17
N GLN A 32 0.02 28.18 22.30
CA GLN A 32 -0.98 27.24 21.78
C GLN A 32 -0.81 27.06 20.27
N LEU A 33 -0.76 28.17 19.52
CA LEU A 33 -0.58 28.14 18.07
C LEU A 33 0.70 27.36 17.67
N ILE A 34 1.82 27.61 18.35
CA ILE A 34 3.09 26.93 18.06
C ILE A 34 2.97 25.42 18.29
N CYS A 35 2.35 25.00 19.39
CA CYS A 35 2.14 23.57 19.68
C CYS A 35 1.27 22.89 18.62
N PHE A 36 0.17 23.53 18.21
CA PHE A 36 -0.71 22.99 17.17
C PHE A 36 -0.03 22.95 15.79
N LEU A 37 0.75 23.97 15.42
CA LEU A 37 1.55 23.98 14.20
C LEU A 37 2.63 22.87 14.19
N ALA A 38 3.24 22.58 15.34
CA ALA A 38 4.19 21.48 15.46
C ALA A 38 3.51 20.12 15.20
N ILE A 39 2.34 19.87 15.79
CA ILE A 39 1.56 18.65 15.53
C ILE A 39 1.15 18.57 14.07
N TYR A 40 0.66 19.68 13.50
CA TYR A 40 0.30 19.78 12.08
C TYR A 40 1.49 19.46 11.16
N GLY A 41 2.69 19.98 11.50
CA GLY A 41 3.92 19.65 10.79
C GLY A 41 4.28 18.16 10.86
N ILE A 42 4.10 17.52 12.02
CA ILE A 42 4.36 16.09 12.19
C ILE A 42 3.43 15.25 11.32
N ILE A 43 2.13 15.54 11.31
CA ILE A 43 1.16 14.74 10.59
C ILE A 43 1.08 15.09 9.10
N GLY A 44 1.21 16.37 8.73
CA GLY A 44 0.98 16.90 7.40
C GLY A 44 2.22 17.03 6.51
N TYR A 45 3.43 16.81 7.04
CA TYR A 45 4.68 17.03 6.31
C TYR A 45 4.71 16.48 4.89
N ASP A 46 4.32 15.23 4.71
CA ASP A 46 4.36 14.55 3.39
C ASP A 46 3.29 15.10 2.43
N ILE A 47 2.12 15.49 2.94
CA ILE A 47 1.05 16.11 2.16
C ILE A 47 1.48 17.49 1.70
N LEU A 48 1.97 18.32 2.61
CA LEU A 48 2.47 19.65 2.31
C LEU A 48 3.62 19.60 1.28
N TRP A 49 4.54 18.65 1.44
CA TRP A 49 5.63 18.45 0.49
C TRP A 49 5.17 18.00 -0.88
N LYS A 50 4.21 17.05 -0.94
CA LYS A 50 3.61 16.60 -2.22
C LYS A 50 2.85 17.73 -2.89
N SER A 51 2.04 18.49 -2.13
CA SER A 51 1.31 19.65 -2.61
C SER A 51 2.24 20.68 -3.22
N TRP A 52 3.33 21.04 -2.52
CA TRP A 52 4.35 21.97 -3.02
C TRP A 52 5.00 21.45 -4.32
N LYS A 53 5.34 20.17 -4.37
CA LYS A 53 5.91 19.53 -5.56
C LYS A 53 4.90 19.51 -6.72
N GLY A 54 3.61 19.27 -6.43
CA GLY A 54 2.51 19.30 -7.39
C GLY A 54 2.40 20.68 -8.06
N ILE A 55 2.39 21.75 -7.25
CA ILE A 55 2.36 23.15 -7.74
C ILE A 55 3.54 23.39 -8.68
N ARG A 56 4.75 23.01 -8.28
CA ARG A 56 5.96 23.21 -9.09
C ARG A 56 5.92 22.44 -10.43
N ASN A 57 5.27 21.27 -10.43
CA ASN A 57 5.12 20.43 -11.62
C ASN A 57 3.84 20.75 -12.43
N LYS A 58 3.14 21.86 -12.14
CA LYS A 58 1.87 22.29 -12.78
C LYS A 58 0.71 21.28 -12.62
N GLN A 59 0.78 20.41 -11.63
CA GLN A 59 -0.30 19.50 -11.20
C GLN A 59 -0.96 20.08 -9.95
N VAL A 60 -1.70 21.19 -10.11
CA VAL A 60 -2.15 22.02 -8.98
C VAL A 60 -3.40 21.45 -8.30
N PHE A 61 -4.25 20.70 -8.99
CA PHE A 61 -5.54 20.26 -8.45
C PHE A 61 -5.54 18.77 -8.07
N ASP A 62 -4.50 18.32 -7.37
CA ASP A 62 -4.50 17.00 -6.76
C ASP A 62 -5.12 17.02 -5.35
N GLU A 63 -5.41 15.84 -4.81
CA GLU A 63 -6.00 15.68 -3.48
C GLU A 63 -5.12 16.27 -2.37
N ASN A 64 -3.77 16.17 -2.50
CA ASN A 64 -2.84 16.68 -1.51
C ASN A 64 -2.87 18.22 -1.47
N PHE A 65 -3.00 18.88 -2.63
CA PHE A 65 -3.14 20.33 -2.72
C PHE A 65 -4.44 20.79 -2.07
N LEU A 66 -5.57 20.15 -2.39
CA LEU A 66 -6.87 20.48 -1.80
C LEU A 66 -6.84 20.34 -0.28
N MET A 67 -6.26 19.27 0.23
CA MET A 67 -6.12 19.04 1.68
C MET A 67 -5.21 20.07 2.34
N ALA A 68 -4.08 20.43 1.70
CA ALA A 68 -3.19 21.46 2.20
C ALA A 68 -3.89 22.82 2.27
N VAL A 69 -4.60 23.22 1.22
CA VAL A 69 -5.36 24.48 1.18
C VAL A 69 -6.46 24.51 2.24
N ALA A 70 -7.25 23.44 2.37
CA ALA A 70 -8.33 23.34 3.35
C ALA A 70 -7.81 23.47 4.80
N THR A 71 -6.74 22.76 5.13
CA THR A 71 -6.21 22.75 6.50
C THR A 71 -5.44 24.05 6.84
N ILE A 72 -4.69 24.62 5.89
CA ILE A 72 -4.05 25.93 6.06
C ILE A 72 -5.13 27.02 6.19
N GLY A 73 -6.21 26.93 5.39
CA GLY A 73 -7.35 27.84 5.48
C GLY A 73 -8.03 27.78 6.84
N ALA A 74 -8.22 26.58 7.41
CA ALA A 74 -8.77 26.40 8.75
C ALA A 74 -7.88 27.05 9.84
N PHE A 75 -6.54 26.89 9.75
CA PHE A 75 -5.62 27.60 10.65
C PHE A 75 -5.73 29.12 10.48
N ALA A 76 -5.75 29.61 9.25
CA ALA A 76 -5.86 31.05 8.97
C ALA A 76 -7.16 31.63 9.51
N LEU A 77 -8.27 30.92 9.39
CA LEU A 77 -9.57 31.31 9.92
C LEU A 77 -9.54 31.40 11.46
N ALA A 78 -9.02 30.35 12.12
CA ALA A 78 -8.91 30.31 13.57
C ALA A 78 -8.01 31.44 14.12
N ILE A 79 -6.96 31.84 13.38
CA ILE A 79 -6.13 32.99 13.73
C ILE A 79 -6.89 34.31 13.53
N TYR A 80 -7.61 34.43 12.41
CA TYR A 80 -8.37 35.66 12.10
C TYR A 80 -9.49 35.92 13.11
N GLU A 81 -10.22 34.87 13.49
CA GLU A 81 -11.30 34.92 14.48
C GLU A 81 -10.79 34.99 15.92
N GLN A 82 -9.49 34.79 16.14
CA GLN A 82 -8.88 34.69 17.46
C GLN A 82 -9.55 33.62 18.34
N SER A 83 -10.16 32.58 17.70
CA SER A 83 -10.91 31.55 18.40
C SER A 83 -9.99 30.62 19.19
N GLY A 84 -8.74 30.42 18.74
CA GLY A 84 -7.81 29.45 19.29
C GLY A 84 -8.19 27.99 18.95
N ASP A 85 -9.19 27.79 18.09
CA ASP A 85 -9.71 26.46 17.74
C ASP A 85 -8.97 25.86 16.55
N TYR A 86 -7.73 25.43 16.80
CA TYR A 86 -6.88 24.80 15.80
C TYR A 86 -7.12 23.28 15.65
N ASN A 87 -8.01 22.72 16.46
CA ASN A 87 -8.30 21.29 16.50
C ASN A 87 -8.85 20.77 15.18
N GLU A 88 -9.74 21.54 14.54
CA GLU A 88 -10.38 21.15 13.28
C GLU A 88 -9.37 20.88 12.16
N ALA A 89 -8.42 21.78 11.98
CA ALA A 89 -7.39 21.64 10.95
C ALA A 89 -6.54 20.37 11.13
N ILE A 90 -6.18 20.05 12.38
CA ILE A 90 -5.40 18.85 12.69
C ILE A 90 -6.26 17.60 12.59
N ALA A 91 -7.51 17.63 13.05
CA ALA A 91 -8.43 16.51 12.95
C ALA A 91 -8.68 16.12 11.48
N VAL A 92 -8.93 17.09 10.61
CA VAL A 92 -9.08 16.86 9.16
C VAL A 92 -7.83 16.19 8.57
N MET A 93 -6.64 16.70 8.91
CA MET A 93 -5.37 16.13 8.45
C MET A 93 -5.14 14.70 8.99
N LEU A 94 -5.51 14.43 10.25
CA LEU A 94 -5.43 13.10 10.85
C LEU A 94 -6.36 12.11 10.13
N PHE A 95 -7.63 12.47 9.91
CA PHE A 95 -8.57 11.61 9.21
C PHE A 95 -8.12 11.32 7.78
N TYR A 96 -7.59 12.31 7.08
CA TYR A 96 -7.03 12.12 5.76
C TYR A 96 -5.86 11.12 5.78
N GLN A 97 -4.91 11.27 6.70
CA GLN A 97 -3.76 10.37 6.84
C GLN A 97 -4.18 8.94 7.21
N ILE A 98 -5.21 8.79 8.02
CA ILE A 98 -5.79 7.48 8.35
C ILE A 98 -6.37 6.86 7.07
N GLY A 99 -7.13 7.61 6.28
CA GLY A 99 -7.68 7.17 5.00
C GLY A 99 -6.61 6.73 4.01
N GLU A 100 -5.55 7.53 3.85
CA GLU A 100 -4.38 7.21 3.02
C GLU A 100 -3.68 5.92 3.46
N LEU A 101 -3.56 5.71 4.77
CA LEU A 101 -2.97 4.49 5.31
C LEU A 101 -3.82 3.26 4.95
N PHE A 102 -5.15 3.33 5.12
CA PHE A 102 -6.07 2.26 4.74
C PHE A 102 -6.04 1.98 3.25
N GLN A 103 -6.09 3.01 2.42
CA GLN A 103 -6.01 2.89 0.96
C GLN A 103 -4.69 2.23 0.54
N SER A 104 -3.57 2.71 1.05
CA SER A 104 -2.24 2.14 0.78
C SER A 104 -2.14 0.66 1.21
N TYR A 105 -2.76 0.29 2.33
CA TYR A 105 -2.79 -1.08 2.81
C TYR A 105 -3.64 -1.97 1.91
N ALA A 106 -4.86 -1.54 1.55
CA ALA A 106 -5.78 -2.28 0.70
C ALA A 106 -5.20 -2.51 -0.70
N VAL A 107 -4.68 -1.45 -1.35
CA VAL A 107 -4.03 -1.55 -2.67
C VAL A 107 -2.79 -2.46 -2.62
N GLY A 108 -1.97 -2.34 -1.57
CA GLY A 108 -0.79 -3.17 -1.40
C GLY A 108 -1.13 -4.66 -1.19
N LYS A 109 -2.24 -4.98 -0.55
CA LYS A 109 -2.74 -6.35 -0.39
C LYS A 109 -3.25 -6.91 -1.72
N SER A 110 -4.04 -6.13 -2.45
CA SER A 110 -4.57 -6.52 -3.77
C SER A 110 -3.46 -6.82 -4.76
N ARG A 111 -2.45 -5.94 -4.86
CA ARG A 111 -1.30 -6.15 -5.76
C ARG A 111 -0.54 -7.43 -5.44
N ARG A 112 -0.31 -7.75 -4.16
CA ARG A 112 0.37 -8.99 -3.75
C ARG A 112 -0.41 -10.23 -4.14
N ASN A 113 -1.73 -10.19 -4.00
CA ASN A 113 -2.58 -11.31 -4.41
C ASN A 113 -2.50 -11.54 -5.93
N ILE A 114 -2.53 -10.46 -6.73
CA ILE A 114 -2.37 -10.55 -8.19
C ILE A 114 -0.99 -11.12 -8.56
N THR A 115 0.08 -10.63 -7.93
CA THR A 115 1.44 -11.15 -8.17
C THR A 115 1.54 -12.63 -7.82
N ALA A 116 0.95 -13.05 -6.69
CA ALA A 116 0.93 -14.45 -6.29
C ALA A 116 0.19 -15.34 -7.31
N LEU A 117 -0.90 -14.83 -7.91
CA LEU A 117 -1.61 -15.54 -8.99
C LEU A 117 -0.79 -15.62 -10.28
N MET A 118 -0.03 -14.57 -10.61
CA MET A 118 0.86 -14.57 -11.78
C MET A 118 2.08 -15.49 -11.59
N ASP A 119 2.50 -15.70 -10.35
CA ASP A 119 3.65 -16.56 -9.98
C ASP A 119 3.29 -18.06 -9.99
N ILE A 120 2.02 -18.41 -10.26
CA ILE A 120 1.58 -19.83 -10.39
C ILE A 120 2.15 -20.46 -11.66
N ARG A 121 2.37 -19.67 -12.71
CA ARG A 121 2.90 -20.17 -13.98
C ARG A 121 4.39 -20.50 -13.84
N PRO A 122 4.82 -21.75 -14.16
CA PRO A 122 6.24 -22.10 -14.21
C PRO A 122 6.96 -21.42 -15.35
N ASP A 123 8.25 -21.11 -15.13
CA ASP A 123 9.12 -20.51 -16.13
C ASP A 123 9.64 -21.52 -17.16
N TYR A 124 9.43 -22.81 -16.94
CA TYR A 124 9.91 -23.89 -17.82
C TYR A 124 8.99 -25.12 -17.79
N ALA A 125 9.05 -25.90 -18.83
CA ALA A 125 8.55 -27.27 -18.92
C ALA A 125 9.73 -28.25 -19.15
N ASN A 126 9.66 -29.43 -18.57
CA ASN A 126 10.62 -30.46 -18.89
C ASN A 126 10.04 -31.37 -20.00
N ILE A 127 10.73 -31.46 -21.11
CA ILE A 127 10.47 -32.43 -22.17
C ILE A 127 11.57 -33.50 -22.20
N GLU A 128 11.24 -34.70 -22.63
CA GLU A 128 12.24 -35.76 -22.81
C GLU A 128 12.75 -35.77 -24.25
N VAL A 129 14.05 -35.52 -24.40
CA VAL A 129 14.75 -35.53 -25.70
C VAL A 129 15.89 -36.54 -25.57
N ASP A 130 15.88 -37.56 -26.40
CA ASP A 130 16.92 -38.61 -26.41
C ASP A 130 17.16 -39.30 -25.04
N GLY A 131 16.09 -39.49 -24.27
CA GLY A 131 16.16 -40.07 -22.93
C GLY A 131 16.69 -39.15 -21.83
N GLN A 132 16.82 -37.86 -22.11
CA GLN A 132 17.22 -36.85 -21.12
C GLN A 132 16.16 -35.75 -20.97
N LEU A 133 15.93 -35.34 -19.72
CA LEU A 133 15.02 -34.26 -19.43
C LEU A 133 15.70 -32.89 -19.79
N THR A 134 15.07 -32.19 -20.70
CA THR A 134 15.51 -30.86 -21.15
C THR A 134 14.48 -29.78 -20.74
N LYS A 135 14.95 -28.71 -20.18
CA LYS A 135 14.12 -27.56 -19.85
C LYS A 135 13.91 -26.67 -21.06
N VAL A 136 12.63 -26.42 -21.37
CA VAL A 136 12.21 -25.56 -22.46
C VAL A 136 11.24 -24.49 -21.97
N ASP A 137 11.10 -23.41 -22.72
CA ASP A 137 10.03 -22.45 -22.44
C ASP A 137 8.66 -23.10 -22.67
N PRO A 138 7.69 -22.96 -21.76
CA PRO A 138 6.35 -23.52 -21.96
C PRO A 138 5.67 -23.05 -23.27
N TYR A 139 6.07 -21.93 -23.85
CA TYR A 139 5.57 -21.48 -25.15
C TYR A 139 6.12 -22.27 -26.34
N ASP A 140 7.24 -22.94 -26.17
CA ASP A 140 7.85 -23.76 -27.23
C ASP A 140 7.28 -25.17 -27.26
N VAL A 141 6.43 -25.56 -26.27
CA VAL A 141 5.80 -26.87 -26.20
C VAL A 141 4.54 -26.91 -27.08
N ALA A 142 4.48 -27.81 -28.01
CA ALA A 142 3.35 -27.98 -28.93
C ALA A 142 2.29 -28.93 -28.36
N VAL A 143 1.07 -28.83 -28.90
CA VAL A 143 -0.03 -29.76 -28.58
C VAL A 143 0.33 -31.15 -29.08
N GLY A 144 0.39 -32.11 -28.18
CA GLY A 144 0.79 -33.52 -28.44
C GLY A 144 2.16 -33.85 -27.89
N ASP A 145 2.94 -32.86 -27.43
CA ASP A 145 4.21 -33.14 -26.76
C ASP A 145 4.00 -33.73 -25.36
N ILE A 146 4.96 -34.53 -24.93
CA ILE A 146 4.96 -35.15 -23.60
C ILE A 146 5.87 -34.33 -22.69
N ILE A 147 5.29 -33.80 -21.61
CA ILE A 147 6.04 -33.12 -20.55
C ILE A 147 6.16 -33.99 -19.31
N VAL A 148 7.24 -33.85 -18.59
CA VAL A 148 7.51 -34.58 -17.34
C VAL A 148 7.50 -33.60 -16.19
N VAL A 149 6.62 -33.81 -15.22
CA VAL A 149 6.55 -32.99 -14.00
C VAL A 149 7.09 -33.79 -12.84
N GLN A 150 8.15 -33.30 -12.21
CA GLN A 150 8.79 -33.96 -11.08
C GLN A 150 8.13 -33.55 -9.75
N PRO A 151 8.26 -34.38 -8.68
CA PRO A 151 7.77 -34.02 -7.36
C PRO A 151 8.32 -32.68 -6.89
N GLY A 152 7.41 -31.75 -6.48
CA GLY A 152 7.74 -30.39 -6.06
C GLY A 152 7.80 -29.34 -7.17
N GLU A 153 7.65 -29.75 -8.43
CA GLU A 153 7.52 -28.84 -9.56
C GLU A 153 6.06 -28.41 -9.79
N LYS A 154 5.89 -27.25 -10.39
CA LYS A 154 4.58 -26.75 -10.83
C LYS A 154 4.25 -27.37 -12.19
N VAL A 155 2.97 -27.67 -12.41
CA VAL A 155 2.47 -28.12 -13.73
C VAL A 155 2.49 -26.93 -14.70
N PRO A 156 3.28 -26.97 -15.79
CA PRO A 156 3.51 -25.81 -16.65
C PRO A 156 2.38 -25.53 -17.66
N LEU A 157 1.66 -26.57 -18.07
CA LEU A 157 0.66 -26.52 -19.14
C LEU A 157 -0.51 -27.45 -18.83
N ASP A 158 -1.65 -27.18 -19.42
CA ASP A 158 -2.81 -28.07 -19.38
C ASP A 158 -2.50 -29.36 -20.17
N GLY A 159 -2.90 -30.50 -19.64
CA GLY A 159 -2.63 -31.77 -20.30
C GLY A 159 -3.43 -32.91 -19.71
N ILE A 160 -3.19 -34.11 -20.26
CA ILE A 160 -3.77 -35.39 -19.82
C ILE A 160 -2.66 -36.22 -19.20
N VAL A 161 -2.91 -36.74 -17.99
CA VAL A 161 -1.95 -37.66 -17.34
C VAL A 161 -1.86 -38.97 -18.15
N LEU A 162 -0.69 -39.25 -18.70
CA LEU A 162 -0.41 -40.47 -19.44
C LEU A 162 0.10 -41.57 -18.51
N ASP A 163 0.97 -41.21 -17.57
CA ASP A 163 1.57 -42.15 -16.63
C ASP A 163 1.86 -41.45 -15.29
N GLY A 164 1.92 -42.22 -14.22
CA GLY A 164 2.22 -41.73 -12.88
C GLY A 164 0.98 -41.50 -12.02
N LYS A 165 1.24 -41.27 -10.71
CA LYS A 165 0.24 -40.89 -9.70
C LYS A 165 0.85 -39.82 -8.81
N ALA A 166 0.18 -38.69 -8.69
CA ALA A 166 0.60 -37.59 -7.82
C ALA A 166 -0.61 -36.87 -7.22
N SER A 167 -0.41 -36.27 -6.05
CA SER A 167 -1.33 -35.30 -5.51
C SER A 167 -0.86 -33.88 -5.93
N LEU A 168 -1.79 -33.04 -6.38
CA LEU A 168 -1.52 -31.68 -6.77
C LEU A 168 -2.03 -30.73 -5.68
N ASP A 169 -1.20 -29.82 -5.25
CA ASP A 169 -1.62 -28.71 -4.39
C ASP A 169 -2.30 -27.65 -5.25
N THR A 170 -3.61 -27.55 -5.14
CA THR A 170 -4.44 -26.57 -5.85
C THR A 170 -4.81 -25.36 -4.99
N SER A 171 -4.28 -25.26 -3.77
CA SER A 171 -4.62 -24.21 -2.79
C SER A 171 -4.44 -22.79 -3.33
N ALA A 172 -3.44 -22.60 -4.19
CA ALA A 172 -3.19 -21.31 -4.84
C ALA A 172 -4.31 -20.89 -5.83
N LEU A 173 -5.04 -21.84 -6.40
CA LEU A 173 -6.15 -21.60 -7.34
C LEU A 173 -7.50 -21.60 -6.64
N THR A 174 -7.74 -22.57 -5.76
CA THR A 174 -9.04 -22.79 -5.09
C THR A 174 -9.17 -22.02 -3.79
N GLY A 175 -8.06 -21.64 -3.17
CA GLY A 175 -8.02 -21.04 -1.82
C GLY A 175 -8.24 -22.06 -0.70
N GLU A 176 -8.38 -23.36 -1.00
CA GLU A 176 -8.55 -24.42 -0.02
C GLU A 176 -7.19 -25.10 0.23
N SER A 177 -6.74 -25.05 1.48
CA SER A 177 -5.58 -25.85 1.91
C SER A 177 -6.05 -27.27 2.23
N ILE A 178 -5.48 -28.26 1.57
CA ILE A 178 -5.68 -29.68 1.87
C ILE A 178 -4.94 -30.03 3.16
#